data_2fa2cd8902a4a5397ba82079fd4caaf5
#
_entry.id   2fa2cd8902a4a5397ba82079fd4caaf5
#
_cell.length_a   1.000
_cell.length_b   1.000
_cell.length_c   1.000
_cell.angle_alpha   90.00
_cell.angle_beta   90.00
_cell.angle_gamma   90.00
#
_symmetry.space_group_name_H-M   'P 1'
#
loop_
_entity.id
_entity.type
_entity.pdbx_description
1 polymer ?
#
loop_
_entity_poly.entity_id
_entity_poly.type
_entity_poly.pdbx_seq_one_letter_code
_entity_poly.pdbx_strand_id
1 'polypeptide(L)'
;VMCGRCINIIANMWNSPEKAEWKTGALGIGSSEACMLGGVAAWLRWRAKRKAEGKPFDKPNLVMSSAFQVVWEKFCQLWQIEMRTVPLTLEKPTLDPKDALAMCDENTICIVPIAGVTWTGLNDDIEALDRELDAYNKKTGYDIPIHVDAASGGFILPFLNPEVKWDFRLKWVWSISTSGHKYGLVYPGLGWVVWKDKKYLPEEMSFSVNYLGANITQVGLNFSRPAAQILGQYYNFIRLGFDGYKEVQQNSMDVACYCHEQIGKMKCFENYSKELQNPLFIWYMNPEYDK
;
A
#
# COMPACT_ATOMS: atom_id res chain seq x y z
N VAL A 1 20.92 -11.30 1.43
CA VAL A 1 21.25 -10.92 0.05
C VAL A 1 20.02 -10.92 -0.84
N MET A 2 19.30 -12.06 -1.05
CA MET A 2 18.13 -12.12 -1.97
C MET A 2 17.00 -11.19 -1.57
N CYS A 3 16.64 -11.13 -0.29
CA CYS A 3 15.63 -10.19 0.23
C CYS A 3 15.98 -8.73 -0.13
N GLY A 4 17.23 -8.29 0.13
CA GLY A 4 17.67 -6.95 -0.22
C GLY A 4 17.62 -6.68 -1.73
N ARG A 5 17.96 -7.67 -2.57
CA ARG A 5 17.83 -7.55 -4.03
C ARG A 5 16.37 -7.38 -4.46
N CYS A 6 15.43 -8.14 -3.86
CA CYS A 6 14.00 -7.97 -4.12
C CYS A 6 13.53 -6.57 -3.71
N ILE A 7 13.93 -6.10 -2.53
CA ILE A 7 13.61 -4.75 -2.07
C ILE A 7 14.14 -3.69 -3.04
N ASN A 8 15.39 -3.83 -3.51
CA ASN A 8 15.97 -2.91 -4.48
C ASN A 8 15.19 -2.89 -5.80
N ILE A 9 14.80 -4.06 -6.32
CA ILE A 9 14.00 -4.17 -7.55
C ILE A 9 12.65 -3.46 -7.37
N ILE A 10 11.93 -3.75 -6.28
CA ILE A 10 10.64 -3.16 -5.96
C ILE A 10 10.76 -1.64 -5.75
N ALA A 11 11.75 -1.19 -4.99
CA ALA A 11 11.98 0.23 -4.74
C ALA A 11 12.28 1.00 -6.03
N ASN A 12 13.09 0.42 -6.93
CA ASN A 12 13.37 1.02 -8.24
C ASN A 12 12.11 1.05 -9.12
N MET A 13 11.32 -0.01 -9.10
CA MET A 13 10.03 -0.09 -9.82
C MET A 13 9.05 0.99 -9.34
N TRP A 14 9.11 1.40 -8.06
CA TRP A 14 8.30 2.46 -7.46
C TRP A 14 9.00 3.81 -7.42
N ASN A 15 10.03 4.01 -8.25
CA ASN A 15 10.74 5.30 -8.40
C ASN A 15 11.34 5.84 -7.10
N SER A 16 11.88 4.96 -6.22
CA SER A 16 12.55 5.39 -5.00
C SER A 16 13.74 6.30 -5.31
N PRO A 17 13.80 7.50 -4.71
CA PRO A 17 14.92 8.43 -4.90
C PRO A 17 16.16 8.05 -4.09
N GLU A 18 16.08 7.07 -3.20
CA GLU A 18 17.16 6.65 -2.33
C GLU A 18 18.36 6.16 -3.15
N LYS A 19 19.53 6.77 -2.93
CA LYS A 19 20.76 6.44 -3.67
C LYS A 19 21.62 5.37 -3.01
N ALA A 20 21.22 4.89 -1.82
CA ALA A 20 21.94 3.84 -1.11
C ALA A 20 22.01 2.55 -1.95
N GLU A 21 23.10 1.81 -1.84
CA GLU A 21 23.28 0.50 -2.47
C GLU A 21 22.14 -0.45 -2.11
N TRP A 22 21.73 -0.41 -0.85
CA TRP A 22 20.58 -1.17 -0.35
C TRP A 22 19.44 -0.22 0.04
N LYS A 23 18.34 -0.35 -0.67
CA LYS A 23 17.14 0.44 -0.42
C LYS A 23 16.49 0.08 0.91
N THR A 24 15.82 1.05 1.51
CA THR A 24 15.14 0.88 2.80
C THR A 24 13.82 0.15 2.63
N GLY A 25 13.74 -1.08 3.11
CA GLY A 25 12.53 -1.88 3.03
C GLY A 25 12.60 -3.11 3.93
N ALA A 26 11.47 -3.77 4.06
CA ALA A 26 11.33 -5.01 4.81
C ALA A 26 10.35 -5.96 4.13
N LEU A 27 10.49 -7.24 4.42
CA LEU A 27 9.51 -8.26 4.07
C LEU A 27 8.60 -8.53 5.26
N GLY A 28 7.37 -8.91 4.97
CA GLY A 28 6.40 -9.40 5.94
C GLY A 28 5.79 -10.74 5.51
N ILE A 29 5.12 -11.40 6.44
CA ILE A 29 4.28 -12.57 6.16
C ILE A 29 2.95 -12.06 5.59
N GLY A 30 2.88 -11.91 4.27
CA GLY A 30 1.78 -11.27 3.56
C GLY A 30 1.78 -9.75 3.67
N SER A 31 0.85 -9.09 2.96
CA SER A 31 0.69 -7.63 3.02
C SER A 31 0.26 -7.14 4.40
N SER A 32 -0.41 -7.98 5.20
CA SER A 32 -0.84 -7.56 6.54
C SER A 32 0.33 -7.14 7.42
N GLU A 33 1.42 -7.92 7.49
CA GLU A 33 2.62 -7.49 8.21
C GLU A 33 3.26 -6.27 7.55
N ALA A 34 3.31 -6.23 6.22
CA ALA A 34 3.89 -5.10 5.47
C ALA A 34 3.13 -3.78 5.74
N CYS A 35 1.79 -3.80 5.72
CA CYS A 35 0.93 -2.66 6.08
C CYS A 35 1.17 -2.23 7.54
N MET A 36 1.17 -3.20 8.47
CA MET A 36 1.42 -2.92 9.90
C MET A 36 2.79 -2.27 10.11
N LEU A 37 3.85 -2.73 9.45
CA LEU A 37 5.17 -2.11 9.53
C LEU A 37 5.17 -0.67 9.02
N GLY A 38 4.46 -0.40 7.91
CA GLY A 38 4.25 0.96 7.42
C GLY A 38 3.52 1.85 8.42
N GLY A 39 2.42 1.34 8.98
CA GLY A 39 1.63 2.03 10.01
C GLY A 39 2.41 2.27 11.31
N VAL A 40 3.16 1.28 11.79
CA VAL A 40 4.02 1.41 12.99
C VAL A 40 5.10 2.46 12.78
N ALA A 41 5.72 2.51 11.59
CA ALA A 41 6.71 3.54 11.27
C ALA A 41 6.09 4.95 11.34
N ALA A 42 4.90 5.13 10.78
CA ALA A 42 4.19 6.40 10.83
C ALA A 42 3.82 6.79 12.28
N TRP A 43 3.30 5.83 13.06
CA TRP A 43 2.95 6.03 14.46
C TRP A 43 4.15 6.42 15.34
N LEU A 44 5.28 5.70 15.22
CA LEU A 44 6.49 5.99 15.99
C LEU A 44 7.06 7.36 15.65
N ARG A 45 7.08 7.75 14.36
CA ARG A 45 7.53 9.07 13.93
C ARG A 45 6.65 10.19 14.49
N TRP A 46 5.34 10.05 14.38
CA TRP A 46 4.38 10.99 14.96
C TRP A 46 4.60 11.11 16.47
N ARG A 47 4.70 9.98 17.18
CA ARG A 47 4.94 9.93 18.63
C ARG A 47 6.25 10.61 19.02
N ALA A 48 7.33 10.34 18.30
CA ALA A 48 8.64 10.96 18.55
C ALA A 48 8.58 12.48 18.37
N LYS A 49 7.93 12.95 17.30
CA LYS A 49 7.73 14.38 17.04
C LYS A 49 6.92 15.05 18.17
N ARG A 50 5.77 14.48 18.54
CA ARG A 50 4.93 14.99 19.63
C ARG A 50 5.68 15.06 20.95
N LYS A 51 6.43 14.00 21.27
CA LYS A 51 7.27 13.96 22.48
C LYS A 51 8.35 15.03 22.48
N ALA A 52 9.03 15.25 21.35
CA ALA A 52 10.05 16.32 21.21
C ALA A 52 9.47 17.72 21.37
N GLU A 53 8.20 17.91 20.97
CA GLU A 53 7.46 19.18 21.11
C GLU A 53 6.80 19.34 22.50
N GLY A 54 6.92 18.36 23.41
CA GLY A 54 6.26 18.36 24.72
C GLY A 54 4.73 18.28 24.64
N LYS A 55 4.19 17.72 23.55
CA LYS A 55 2.75 17.59 23.32
C LYS A 55 2.25 16.19 23.69
N PRO A 56 0.97 16.03 24.05
CA PRO A 56 0.34 14.72 24.29
C PRO A 56 0.46 13.81 23.05
N PHE A 57 0.63 12.52 23.25
CA PHE A 57 0.78 11.51 22.20
C PHE A 57 -0.03 10.23 22.50
N ASP A 58 -1.15 10.39 23.17
CA ASP A 58 -2.02 9.32 23.67
C ASP A 58 -3.28 9.08 22.81
N LYS A 59 -3.53 9.94 21.80
CA LYS A 59 -4.72 9.88 20.95
C LYS A 59 -4.37 9.88 19.45
N PRO A 60 -3.55 8.93 18.96
CA PRO A 60 -3.24 8.84 17.54
C PRO A 60 -4.48 8.48 16.73
N ASN A 61 -4.58 9.01 15.51
CA ASN A 61 -5.59 8.60 14.54
C ASN A 61 -4.99 8.34 13.16
N LEU A 62 -5.71 7.56 12.35
CA LEU A 62 -5.37 7.21 10.98
C LEU A 62 -6.58 7.47 10.10
N VAL A 63 -6.36 8.04 8.91
CA VAL A 63 -7.43 8.37 7.95
C VAL A 63 -7.32 7.50 6.71
N MET A 64 -8.45 6.92 6.27
CA MET A 64 -8.54 6.17 5.01
C MET A 64 -9.99 6.06 4.52
N SER A 65 -10.21 5.48 3.34
CA SER A 65 -11.57 5.22 2.85
C SER A 65 -12.24 4.07 3.58
N SER A 66 -13.57 3.98 3.53
CA SER A 66 -14.32 2.85 4.09
C SER A 66 -14.11 1.53 3.35
N ALA A 67 -13.46 1.52 2.18
CA ALA A 67 -13.11 0.32 1.42
C ALA A 67 -11.79 -0.34 1.85
N PHE A 68 -11.39 -0.15 3.09
CA PHE A 68 -10.18 -0.72 3.66
C PHE A 68 -10.24 -2.24 3.80
N GLN A 69 -9.07 -2.85 3.90
CA GLN A 69 -8.90 -4.25 4.28
C GLN A 69 -8.79 -4.40 5.81
N VAL A 70 -9.23 -5.53 6.33
CA VAL A 70 -9.26 -5.86 7.78
C VAL A 70 -7.93 -5.65 8.50
N VAL A 71 -6.81 -5.65 7.78
CA VAL A 71 -5.50 -5.38 8.38
C VAL A 71 -5.43 -4.01 9.05
N TRP A 72 -6.07 -3.00 8.47
CA TRP A 72 -6.05 -1.64 9.02
C TRP A 72 -6.92 -1.52 10.28
N GLU A 73 -8.05 -2.21 10.31
CA GLU A 73 -8.86 -2.34 11.52
C GLU A 73 -8.07 -3.03 12.65
N LYS A 74 -7.43 -4.18 12.34
CA LYS A 74 -6.56 -4.88 13.29
C LYS A 74 -5.39 -4.02 13.75
N PHE A 75 -4.74 -3.30 12.84
CA PHE A 75 -3.66 -2.38 13.18
C PHE A 75 -4.15 -1.31 14.16
N CYS A 76 -5.22 -0.62 13.84
CA CYS A 76 -5.78 0.43 14.70
C CYS A 76 -6.19 -0.11 16.07
N GLN A 77 -6.85 -1.26 16.12
CA GLN A 77 -7.25 -1.90 17.37
C GLN A 77 -6.05 -2.32 18.24
N LEU A 78 -5.06 -2.99 17.65
CA LEU A 78 -3.90 -3.51 18.39
C LEU A 78 -2.98 -2.40 18.91
N TRP A 79 -2.83 -1.31 18.19
CA TRP A 79 -2.00 -0.16 18.58
C TRP A 79 -2.79 0.99 19.20
N GLN A 80 -4.08 0.79 19.48
CA GLN A 80 -4.97 1.79 20.11
C GLN A 80 -4.99 3.13 19.33
N ILE A 81 -5.14 3.02 18.02
CA ILE A 81 -5.21 4.15 17.10
C ILE A 81 -6.68 4.34 16.70
N GLU A 82 -7.19 5.56 16.76
CA GLU A 82 -8.52 5.88 16.23
C GLU A 82 -8.52 5.76 14.71
N MET A 83 -9.39 4.91 14.17
CA MET A 83 -9.55 4.78 12.74
C MET A 83 -10.67 5.71 12.25
N ARG A 84 -10.33 6.66 11.40
CA ARG A 84 -11.26 7.61 10.79
C ARG A 84 -11.47 7.22 9.32
N THR A 85 -12.69 6.90 8.96
CA THR A 85 -13.02 6.42 7.62
C THR A 85 -13.86 7.40 6.84
N VAL A 86 -13.40 7.73 5.64
CA VAL A 86 -14.17 8.50 4.65
C VAL A 86 -15.18 7.56 4.00
N PRO A 87 -16.48 7.81 4.12
CA PRO A 87 -17.48 6.98 3.47
C PRO A 87 -17.36 7.05 1.94
N LEU A 88 -17.44 5.90 1.27
CA LEU A 88 -17.54 5.84 -0.18
C LEU A 88 -19.01 5.75 -0.61
N THR A 89 -19.32 6.36 -1.74
CA THR A 89 -20.63 6.31 -2.39
C THR A 89 -20.47 5.91 -3.85
N LEU A 90 -21.60 5.68 -4.54
CA LEU A 90 -21.57 5.40 -5.98
C LEU A 90 -21.00 6.57 -6.80
N GLU A 91 -21.23 7.80 -6.33
CA GLU A 91 -20.71 9.03 -6.97
C GLU A 91 -19.25 9.31 -6.61
N LYS A 92 -18.83 8.87 -5.41
CA LYS A 92 -17.45 8.97 -4.90
C LYS A 92 -16.93 7.58 -4.53
N PRO A 93 -16.56 6.74 -5.51
CA PRO A 93 -16.16 5.34 -5.26
C PRO A 93 -14.70 5.18 -4.78
N THR A 94 -13.96 6.27 -4.66
CA THR A 94 -12.57 6.34 -4.20
C THR A 94 -12.40 7.40 -3.11
N LEU A 95 -11.27 7.38 -2.41
CA LEU A 95 -10.94 8.35 -1.36
C LEU A 95 -10.92 9.78 -1.92
N ASP A 96 -11.88 10.60 -1.51
CA ASP A 96 -11.85 12.04 -1.85
C ASP A 96 -10.79 12.75 -0.99
N PRO A 97 -9.81 13.44 -1.59
CA PRO A 97 -8.75 14.13 -0.85
C PRO A 97 -9.27 15.17 0.15
N LYS A 98 -10.31 15.92 -0.18
CA LYS A 98 -10.84 16.97 0.69
C LYS A 98 -11.57 16.37 1.89
N ASP A 99 -12.35 15.30 1.66
CA ASP A 99 -13.04 14.59 2.72
C ASP A 99 -12.02 13.92 3.67
N ALA A 100 -10.92 13.36 3.13
CA ALA A 100 -9.82 12.83 3.92
C ALA A 100 -9.14 13.90 4.80
N LEU A 101 -8.84 15.07 4.23
CA LEU A 101 -8.20 16.17 4.96
C LEU A 101 -9.12 16.78 6.01
N ALA A 102 -10.43 16.78 5.81
CA ALA A 102 -11.41 17.22 6.80
C ALA A 102 -11.42 16.35 8.07
N MET A 103 -10.95 15.08 7.97
CA MET A 103 -10.81 14.16 9.09
C MET A 103 -9.44 14.23 9.77
N CYS A 104 -8.48 14.99 9.22
CA CYS A 104 -7.13 15.10 9.75
C CYS A 104 -7.03 16.16 10.85
N ASP A 105 -6.16 15.91 11.82
CA ASP A 105 -5.77 16.84 12.87
C ASP A 105 -4.29 16.64 13.27
N GLU A 106 -3.83 17.29 14.33
CA GLU A 106 -2.47 17.16 14.85
C GLU A 106 -2.13 15.74 15.38
N ASN A 107 -3.12 14.91 15.56
CA ASN A 107 -2.96 13.52 16.03
C ASN A 107 -2.98 12.50 14.88
N THR A 108 -3.14 12.95 13.64
CA THR A 108 -3.13 12.08 12.47
C THR A 108 -1.72 11.58 12.17
N ILE A 109 -1.54 10.27 12.27
CA ILE A 109 -0.24 9.61 12.04
C ILE A 109 0.07 9.45 10.55
N CYS A 110 -0.94 9.18 9.72
CA CYS A 110 -0.86 9.10 8.25
C CYS A 110 -2.25 9.05 7.62
N ILE A 111 -2.29 9.31 6.31
CA ILE A 111 -3.42 8.97 5.43
C ILE A 111 -3.03 7.74 4.64
N VAL A 112 -3.98 6.80 4.47
CA VAL A 112 -3.75 5.54 3.76
C VAL A 112 -4.67 5.42 2.55
N PRO A 113 -4.27 5.96 1.38
CA PRO A 113 -4.95 5.66 0.13
C PRO A 113 -4.60 4.25 -0.36
N ILE A 114 -5.48 3.68 -1.18
CA ILE A 114 -5.36 2.32 -1.70
C ILE A 114 -5.12 2.35 -3.21
N ALA A 115 -4.03 1.74 -3.65
CA ALA A 115 -3.78 1.45 -5.05
C ALA A 115 -4.28 0.03 -5.36
N GLY A 116 -5.43 -0.06 -6.03
CA GLY A 116 -6.12 -1.32 -6.31
C GLY A 116 -7.07 -1.73 -5.18
N VAL A 117 -8.13 -0.95 -4.99
CA VAL A 117 -9.20 -1.24 -4.03
C VAL A 117 -9.84 -2.59 -4.36
N THR A 118 -9.82 -3.53 -3.43
CA THR A 118 -10.33 -4.89 -3.64
C THR A 118 -11.82 -4.93 -3.99
N TRP A 119 -12.60 -4.00 -3.45
CA TRP A 119 -14.05 -3.96 -3.62
C TRP A 119 -14.52 -3.30 -4.92
N THR A 120 -13.69 -2.47 -5.54
CA THR A 120 -14.08 -1.70 -6.72
C THR A 120 -13.15 -1.90 -7.92
N GLY A 121 -11.92 -2.37 -7.71
CA GLY A 121 -10.88 -2.42 -8.72
C GLY A 121 -10.29 -1.05 -9.08
N LEU A 122 -10.72 0.02 -8.42
CA LEU A 122 -10.27 1.37 -8.69
C LEU A 122 -9.02 1.71 -7.87
N ASN A 123 -8.32 2.77 -8.26
CA ASN A 123 -7.23 3.35 -7.49
C ASN A 123 -7.71 4.68 -6.89
N ASP A 124 -7.32 4.95 -5.65
CA ASP A 124 -7.48 6.29 -5.09
C ASP A 124 -6.58 7.28 -5.86
N ASP A 125 -7.00 8.53 -6.01
CA ASP A 125 -6.21 9.57 -6.66
C ASP A 125 -5.12 10.09 -5.71
N ILE A 126 -3.99 9.35 -5.66
CA ILE A 126 -2.90 9.63 -4.73
C ILE A 126 -2.14 10.89 -5.12
N GLU A 127 -2.08 11.25 -6.43
CA GLU A 127 -1.45 12.50 -6.88
C GLU A 127 -2.27 13.72 -6.40
N ALA A 128 -3.60 13.67 -6.53
CA ALA A 128 -4.45 14.74 -6.01
C ALA A 128 -4.35 14.82 -4.48
N LEU A 129 -4.34 13.69 -3.78
CA LEU A 129 -4.18 13.66 -2.33
C LEU A 129 -2.84 14.27 -1.90
N ASP A 130 -1.73 13.94 -2.55
CA ASP A 130 -0.40 14.50 -2.25
C ASP A 130 -0.36 16.01 -2.41
N ARG A 131 -0.97 16.53 -3.49
CA ARG A 131 -1.06 17.97 -3.77
C ARG A 131 -1.88 18.72 -2.70
N GLU A 132 -3.07 18.22 -2.38
CA GLU A 132 -3.96 18.82 -1.38
C GLU A 132 -3.34 18.73 0.04
N LEU A 133 -2.69 17.62 0.35
CA LEU A 133 -2.00 17.40 1.62
C LEU A 133 -0.78 18.33 1.77
N ASP A 134 -0.06 18.63 0.69
CA ASP A 134 1.05 19.60 0.73
C ASP A 134 0.57 20.98 1.14
N ALA A 135 -0.56 21.42 0.60
CA ALA A 135 -1.18 22.69 0.98
C ALA A 135 -1.69 22.66 2.43
N TYR A 136 -2.30 21.56 2.85
CA TYR A 136 -2.80 21.34 4.20
C TYR A 136 -1.66 21.36 5.24
N ASN A 137 -0.60 20.57 5.02
CA ASN A 137 0.55 20.52 5.91
C ASN A 137 1.26 21.89 6.02
N LYS A 138 1.38 22.64 4.92
CA LYS A 138 1.93 24.00 4.93
C LYS A 138 1.07 24.97 5.75
N LYS A 139 -0.24 24.86 5.63
CA LYS A 139 -1.20 25.74 6.34
C LYS A 139 -1.24 25.46 7.85
N THR A 140 -1.20 24.18 8.23
CA THR A 140 -1.36 23.74 9.62
C THR A 140 -0.05 23.62 10.39
N GLY A 141 1.08 23.51 9.69
CA GLY A 141 2.38 23.15 10.27
C GLY A 141 2.50 21.67 10.62
N TYR A 142 1.54 20.84 10.20
CA TYR A 142 1.58 19.40 10.41
C TYR A 142 2.54 18.73 9.42
N ASP A 143 2.84 17.47 9.67
CA ASP A 143 3.80 16.66 8.91
C ASP A 143 3.20 15.28 8.66
N ILE A 144 1.93 15.30 8.21
CA ILE A 144 1.15 14.08 7.96
C ILE A 144 1.66 13.42 6.68
N PRO A 145 2.14 12.17 6.72
CA PRO A 145 2.57 11.43 5.54
C PRO A 145 1.43 10.66 4.89
N ILE A 146 1.72 10.14 3.70
CA ILE A 146 0.94 9.11 3.01
C ILE A 146 1.68 7.78 3.13
N HIS A 147 0.97 6.74 3.58
CA HIS A 147 1.33 5.35 3.38
C HIS A 147 0.41 4.76 2.32
N VAL A 148 0.94 4.28 1.21
CA VAL A 148 0.11 3.69 0.15
C VAL A 148 -0.05 2.19 0.40
N ASP A 149 -1.30 1.76 0.61
CA ASP A 149 -1.64 0.34 0.54
C ASP A 149 -1.79 -0.08 -0.92
N ALA A 150 -0.72 -0.61 -1.48
CA ALA A 150 -0.66 -1.10 -2.85
C ALA A 150 -0.66 -2.63 -2.90
N ALA A 151 -1.43 -3.28 -2.01
CA ALA A 151 -1.48 -4.73 -1.91
C ALA A 151 -1.72 -5.41 -3.27
N SER A 152 -2.51 -4.80 -4.13
CA SER A 152 -2.73 -5.24 -5.51
C SER A 152 -1.98 -4.36 -6.52
N GLY A 153 -2.19 -3.05 -6.47
CA GLY A 153 -1.69 -2.10 -7.47
C GLY A 153 -0.17 -1.99 -7.54
N GLY A 154 0.55 -2.35 -6.47
CA GLY A 154 2.01 -2.29 -6.44
C GLY A 154 2.74 -3.13 -7.48
N PHE A 155 2.09 -4.20 -7.97
CA PHE A 155 2.58 -5.05 -9.07
C PHE A 155 1.71 -4.96 -10.35
N ILE A 156 0.85 -3.93 -10.46
CA ILE A 156 0.03 -3.68 -11.65
C ILE A 156 0.43 -2.34 -12.26
N LEU A 157 0.30 -1.25 -11.48
CA LEU A 157 0.49 0.11 -11.96
C LEU A 157 1.85 0.38 -12.61
N PRO A 158 2.99 -0.12 -12.08
CA PRO A 158 4.29 0.10 -12.72
C PRO A 158 4.39 -0.48 -14.12
N PHE A 159 3.62 -1.51 -14.43
CA PHE A 159 3.67 -2.23 -15.70
C PHE A 159 2.63 -1.74 -16.70
N LEU A 160 1.40 -1.47 -16.25
CA LEU A 160 0.28 -1.11 -17.12
C LEU A 160 0.04 0.39 -17.23
N ASN A 161 0.33 1.16 -16.17
CA ASN A 161 0.07 2.60 -16.09
C ASN A 161 1.28 3.34 -15.50
N PRO A 162 2.48 3.23 -16.10
CA PRO A 162 3.72 3.80 -15.55
C PRO A 162 3.71 5.33 -15.44
N GLU A 163 2.85 6.01 -16.20
CA GLU A 163 2.66 7.46 -16.19
C GLU A 163 1.91 7.93 -14.94
N VAL A 164 1.03 7.10 -14.38
CA VAL A 164 0.25 7.44 -13.18
C VAL A 164 1.17 7.60 -11.99
N LYS A 165 1.11 8.76 -11.33
CA LYS A 165 1.90 9.04 -10.15
C LYS A 165 1.14 8.64 -8.91
N TRP A 166 1.56 7.56 -8.29
CA TRP A 166 1.02 7.01 -7.06
C TRP A 166 2.10 6.61 -6.05
N ASP A 167 3.37 6.68 -6.47
CA ASP A 167 4.55 6.13 -5.82
C ASP A 167 5.49 7.21 -5.25
N PHE A 168 6.75 6.88 -5.06
CA PHE A 168 7.75 7.77 -4.46
C PHE A 168 8.10 9.01 -5.29
N ARG A 169 7.55 9.19 -6.49
CA ARG A 169 7.58 10.46 -7.22
C ARG A 169 6.80 11.55 -6.49
N LEU A 170 5.82 11.18 -5.66
CA LEU A 170 5.02 12.09 -4.85
C LEU A 170 5.75 12.48 -3.57
N LYS A 171 5.56 13.72 -3.13
CA LYS A 171 6.31 14.30 -2.00
C LYS A 171 6.01 13.60 -0.68
N TRP A 172 4.73 13.41 -0.37
CA TRP A 172 4.26 12.95 0.93
C TRP A 172 4.10 11.43 1.01
N VAL A 173 4.30 10.71 -0.08
CA VAL A 173 4.37 9.25 -0.05
C VAL A 173 5.69 8.83 0.58
N TRP A 174 5.64 8.40 1.84
CA TRP A 174 6.83 8.02 2.60
C TRP A 174 7.04 6.53 2.71
N SER A 175 5.98 5.75 2.55
CA SER A 175 6.06 4.29 2.52
C SER A 175 4.96 3.69 1.65
N ILE A 176 5.25 2.50 1.11
CA ILE A 176 4.34 1.73 0.27
C ILE A 176 4.43 0.27 0.69
N SER A 177 3.28 -0.39 0.83
CA SER A 177 3.21 -1.83 1.07
C SER A 177 2.54 -2.56 -0.09
N THR A 178 2.92 -3.81 -0.33
CA THR A 178 2.32 -4.66 -1.37
C THR A 178 2.30 -6.14 -0.98
N SER A 179 1.45 -6.92 -1.65
CA SER A 179 1.41 -8.37 -1.54
C SER A 179 2.25 -9.01 -2.65
N GLY A 180 3.30 -9.72 -2.29
CA GLY A 180 4.03 -10.54 -3.26
C GLY A 180 3.18 -11.70 -3.79
N HIS A 181 2.25 -12.20 -2.97
CA HIS A 181 1.41 -13.35 -3.29
C HIS A 181 0.10 -13.02 -4.07
N LYS A 182 -0.10 -11.78 -4.48
CA LYS A 182 -1.15 -11.39 -5.43
C LYS A 182 -0.52 -11.26 -6.82
N TYR A 183 -0.43 -10.07 -7.32
CA TYR A 183 0.16 -9.78 -8.64
C TYR A 183 1.69 -9.86 -8.68
N GLY A 184 2.37 -10.09 -7.53
CA GLY A 184 3.78 -10.46 -7.49
C GLY A 184 4.07 -11.91 -7.86
N LEU A 185 3.02 -12.74 -8.08
CA LEU A 185 3.07 -14.07 -8.68
C LEU A 185 3.82 -15.12 -7.84
N VAL A 186 3.73 -15.05 -6.51
CA VAL A 186 4.26 -16.07 -5.60
C VAL A 186 3.16 -16.65 -4.72
N TYR A 187 3.44 -17.74 -4.05
CA TYR A 187 2.51 -18.34 -3.10
C TYR A 187 2.27 -17.45 -1.87
N PRO A 188 1.11 -17.58 -1.18
CA PRO A 188 0.81 -16.84 0.04
C PRO A 188 1.92 -16.92 1.10
N GLY A 189 2.10 -15.84 1.84
CA GLY A 189 3.10 -15.73 2.90
C GLY A 189 4.21 -14.71 2.61
N LEU A 190 4.03 -13.83 1.63
CA LEU A 190 4.99 -12.77 1.32
C LEU A 190 4.30 -11.42 1.09
N GLY A 191 4.76 -10.40 1.80
CA GLY A 191 4.47 -8.99 1.56
C GLY A 191 5.74 -8.16 1.63
N TRP A 192 5.71 -7.01 1.01
CA TRP A 192 6.83 -6.08 0.96
C TRP A 192 6.39 -4.72 1.45
N VAL A 193 7.21 -4.06 2.26
CA VAL A 193 7.11 -2.64 2.57
C VAL A 193 8.42 -1.96 2.23
N VAL A 194 8.32 -0.81 1.56
CA VAL A 194 9.47 0.03 1.20
C VAL A 194 9.21 1.43 1.73
N TRP A 195 10.23 2.04 2.30
CA TRP A 195 10.23 3.45 2.66
C TRP A 195 11.00 4.24 1.61
N LYS A 196 10.53 5.44 1.33
CA LYS A 196 11.12 6.35 0.33
C LYS A 196 12.59 6.63 0.57
N ASP A 197 12.99 6.70 1.84
CA ASP A 197 14.34 6.98 2.31
C ASP A 197 14.50 6.45 3.74
N LYS A 198 15.73 6.14 4.16
CA LYS A 198 16.06 5.63 5.50
C LYS A 198 15.54 6.53 6.62
N LYS A 199 15.51 7.85 6.43
CA LYS A 199 14.99 8.81 7.42
C LYS A 199 13.52 8.61 7.78
N TYR A 200 12.75 7.89 6.94
CA TYR A 200 11.34 7.59 7.20
C TYR A 200 11.12 6.28 7.96
N LEU A 201 12.18 5.49 8.15
CA LEU A 201 12.16 4.30 9.01
C LEU A 201 12.72 4.66 10.39
N PRO A 202 11.88 4.66 11.46
CA PRO A 202 12.34 4.94 12.83
C PRO A 202 13.40 3.93 13.29
N GLU A 203 14.41 4.41 14.03
CA GLU A 203 15.47 3.55 14.57
C GLU A 203 14.90 2.51 15.54
N GLU A 204 13.85 2.84 16.27
CA GLU A 204 13.16 1.93 17.20
C GLU A 204 12.59 0.67 16.52
N MET A 205 12.38 0.70 15.21
CA MET A 205 11.97 -0.47 14.43
C MET A 205 13.13 -1.38 14.05
N SER A 206 14.36 -0.96 14.25
CA SER A 206 15.56 -1.71 13.89
C SER A 206 16.09 -2.48 15.08
N PHE A 207 15.83 -3.79 15.11
CA PHE A 207 16.29 -4.68 16.17
C PHE A 207 17.63 -5.29 15.75
N SER A 208 18.71 -4.97 16.51
CA SER A 208 20.00 -5.59 16.33
C SER A 208 20.14 -6.77 17.27
N VAL A 209 20.34 -7.94 16.72
CA VAL A 209 20.49 -9.19 17.49
C VAL A 209 21.86 -9.80 17.15
N ASN A 210 22.67 -10.08 18.18
CA ASN A 210 23.86 -10.90 18.03
C ASN A 210 23.44 -12.37 17.99
N TYR A 211 23.41 -12.95 16.82
CA TYR A 211 22.96 -14.31 16.61
C TYR A 211 23.96 -15.09 15.73
N LEU A 212 24.38 -16.25 16.23
CA LEU A 212 25.37 -17.11 15.58
C LEU A 212 26.70 -16.39 15.20
N GLY A 213 27.14 -15.46 16.06
CA GLY A 213 28.41 -14.75 15.85
C GLY A 213 28.34 -13.57 14.87
N ALA A 214 27.16 -13.18 14.42
CA ALA A 214 26.94 -12.03 13.56
C ALA A 214 25.88 -11.08 14.15
N ASN A 215 26.08 -9.79 13.98
CA ASN A 215 25.05 -8.80 14.28
C ASN A 215 24.08 -8.72 13.10
N ILE A 216 22.83 -9.12 13.34
CA ILE A 216 21.74 -9.09 12.35
C ILE A 216 20.79 -7.98 12.75
N THR A 217 20.58 -7.01 11.87
CA THR A 217 19.53 -6.00 12.02
C THR A 217 18.31 -6.41 11.24
N GLN A 218 17.14 -6.42 11.89
CA GLN A 218 15.87 -6.71 11.25
C GLN A 218 14.78 -5.73 11.66
N VAL A 219 13.80 -5.53 10.79
CA VAL A 219 12.67 -4.60 10.96
C VAL A 219 11.35 -5.34 11.14
N GLY A 220 11.23 -6.60 10.75
CA GLY A 220 9.97 -7.36 10.77
C GLY A 220 9.45 -7.67 12.17
N LEU A 221 8.14 -7.93 12.29
CA LEU A 221 7.50 -8.36 13.54
C LEU A 221 7.91 -9.79 13.93
N ASN A 222 8.21 -10.64 12.94
CA ASN A 222 8.59 -12.03 13.16
C ASN A 222 10.10 -12.21 12.98
N PHE A 223 10.72 -13.05 13.82
CA PHE A 223 12.12 -13.40 13.69
C PHE A 223 12.33 -14.47 12.61
N SER A 224 11.89 -15.70 12.86
CA SER A 224 11.95 -16.78 11.87
C SER A 224 10.78 -16.69 10.90
N ARG A 225 11.06 -16.82 9.61
CA ARG A 225 10.10 -16.65 8.53
C ARG A 225 10.33 -17.64 7.41
N PRO A 226 9.26 -18.04 6.65
CA PRO A 226 9.44 -18.82 5.44
C PRO A 226 10.30 -18.08 4.42
N ALA A 227 11.25 -18.79 3.81
CA ALA A 227 12.15 -18.24 2.80
C ALA A 227 11.78 -18.63 1.36
N ALA A 228 10.95 -19.67 1.19
CA ALA A 228 10.59 -20.20 -0.12
C ALA A 228 9.92 -19.14 -1.03
N GLN A 229 9.03 -18.32 -0.46
CA GLN A 229 8.35 -17.26 -1.21
C GLN A 229 9.31 -16.13 -1.64
N ILE A 230 10.35 -15.85 -0.84
CA ILE A 230 11.39 -14.88 -1.20
C ILE A 230 12.19 -15.40 -2.40
N LEU A 231 12.55 -16.68 -2.37
CA LEU A 231 13.23 -17.33 -3.49
C LEU A 231 12.36 -17.32 -4.74
N GLY A 232 11.07 -17.62 -4.60
CA GLY A 232 10.09 -17.56 -5.69
C GLY A 232 9.95 -16.15 -6.28
N GLN A 233 9.87 -15.13 -5.43
CA GLN A 233 9.81 -13.72 -5.89
C GLN A 233 11.09 -13.33 -6.64
N TYR A 234 12.25 -13.67 -6.09
CA TYR A 234 13.54 -13.38 -6.75
C TYR A 234 13.68 -14.14 -8.08
N TYR A 235 13.27 -15.42 -8.11
CA TYR A 235 13.23 -16.20 -9.33
C TYR A 235 12.35 -15.55 -10.40
N ASN A 236 11.12 -15.12 -10.03
CA ASN A 236 10.21 -14.47 -10.95
C ASN A 236 10.78 -13.15 -11.48
N PHE A 237 11.41 -12.33 -10.63
CA PHE A 237 12.06 -11.10 -11.08
C PHE A 237 13.16 -11.36 -12.13
N ILE A 238 13.97 -12.41 -11.93
CA ILE A 238 15.05 -12.73 -12.88
C ILE A 238 14.49 -13.42 -14.14
N ARG A 239 13.52 -14.33 -13.96
CA ARG A 239 13.00 -15.15 -15.07
C ARG A 239 12.10 -14.35 -16.00
N LEU A 240 11.22 -13.52 -15.46
CA LEU A 240 10.27 -12.73 -16.22
C LEU A 240 10.85 -11.35 -16.61
N GLY A 241 11.62 -10.74 -15.71
CA GLY A 241 12.02 -9.35 -15.88
C GLY A 241 10.84 -8.38 -15.91
N PHE A 242 11.09 -7.15 -16.33
CA PHE A 242 10.04 -6.14 -16.45
C PHE A 242 9.01 -6.51 -17.52
N ASP A 243 9.48 -6.92 -18.69
CA ASP A 243 8.63 -7.20 -19.85
C ASP A 243 7.74 -8.42 -19.62
N GLY A 244 8.28 -9.50 -19.00
CA GLY A 244 7.48 -10.68 -18.65
C GLY A 244 6.41 -10.38 -17.60
N TYR A 245 6.70 -9.57 -16.59
CA TYR A 245 5.66 -9.10 -15.64
C TYR A 245 4.61 -8.27 -16.37
N LYS A 246 5.01 -7.34 -17.23
CA LYS A 246 4.09 -6.53 -18.03
C LYS A 246 3.16 -7.41 -18.87
N GLU A 247 3.69 -8.41 -19.55
CA GLU A 247 2.90 -9.34 -20.35
C GLU A 247 1.88 -10.11 -19.50
N VAL A 248 2.28 -10.63 -18.35
CA VAL A 248 1.36 -11.34 -17.43
C VAL A 248 0.26 -10.43 -16.91
N GLN A 249 0.60 -9.20 -16.50
CA GLN A 249 -0.41 -8.25 -16.01
C GLN A 249 -1.34 -7.79 -17.13
N GLN A 250 -0.82 -7.60 -18.36
CA GLN A 250 -1.64 -7.26 -19.52
C GLN A 250 -2.62 -8.39 -19.85
N ASN A 251 -2.15 -9.62 -19.90
CA ASN A 251 -3.02 -10.78 -20.12
C ASN A 251 -4.12 -10.89 -19.03
N SER A 252 -3.77 -10.59 -17.78
CA SER A 252 -4.75 -10.57 -16.68
C SER A 252 -5.80 -9.47 -16.90
N MET A 253 -5.38 -8.29 -17.36
CA MET A 253 -6.28 -7.18 -17.68
C MET A 253 -7.18 -7.53 -18.87
N ASP A 254 -6.62 -8.12 -19.93
CA ASP A 254 -7.37 -8.51 -21.13
C ASP A 254 -8.47 -9.53 -20.81
N VAL A 255 -8.15 -10.51 -19.95
CA VAL A 255 -9.14 -11.49 -19.46
C VAL A 255 -10.23 -10.80 -18.62
N ALA A 256 -9.86 -9.88 -17.73
CA ALA A 256 -10.82 -9.13 -16.93
C ALA A 256 -11.75 -8.28 -17.81
N CYS A 257 -11.20 -7.58 -18.81
CA CYS A 257 -11.98 -6.81 -19.80
C CYS A 257 -12.94 -7.72 -20.58
N TYR A 258 -12.47 -8.87 -21.05
CA TYR A 258 -13.31 -9.84 -21.73
C TYR A 258 -14.47 -10.31 -20.85
N CYS A 259 -14.18 -10.72 -19.61
CA CYS A 259 -15.21 -11.18 -18.68
C CYS A 259 -16.21 -10.05 -18.36
N HIS A 260 -15.74 -8.84 -18.14
CA HIS A 260 -16.58 -7.66 -17.90
C HIS A 260 -17.53 -7.41 -19.09
N GLU A 261 -17.03 -7.48 -20.31
CA GLU A 261 -17.85 -7.34 -21.52
C GLU A 261 -18.90 -8.46 -21.64
N GLN A 262 -18.51 -9.73 -21.39
CA GLN A 262 -19.45 -10.84 -21.52
C GLN A 262 -20.55 -10.80 -20.46
N ILE A 263 -20.23 -10.46 -19.22
CA ILE A 263 -21.21 -10.29 -18.13
C ILE A 263 -22.15 -9.12 -18.42
N GLY A 264 -21.62 -8.02 -18.96
CA GLY A 264 -22.45 -6.86 -19.36
C GLY A 264 -23.45 -7.15 -20.48
N LYS A 265 -23.31 -8.26 -21.23
CA LYS A 265 -24.30 -8.73 -22.22
C LYS A 265 -25.42 -9.56 -21.60
N MET A 266 -25.27 -9.99 -20.34
CA MET A 266 -26.25 -10.83 -19.65
C MET A 266 -27.30 -9.94 -18.98
N LYS A 267 -28.59 -10.14 -19.32
CA LYS A 267 -29.67 -9.31 -18.77
C LYS A 267 -29.88 -9.42 -17.25
N CYS A 268 -29.42 -10.54 -16.66
CA CYS A 268 -29.54 -10.79 -15.22
C CYS A 268 -28.45 -10.13 -14.38
N PHE A 269 -27.40 -9.56 -14.99
CA PHE A 269 -26.31 -8.91 -14.28
C PHE A 269 -26.11 -7.47 -14.77
N GLU A 270 -25.66 -6.63 -13.87
CA GLU A 270 -25.23 -5.26 -14.15
C GLU A 270 -23.79 -5.07 -13.67
N ASN A 271 -22.95 -4.48 -14.52
CA ASN A 271 -21.60 -4.11 -14.13
C ASN A 271 -21.62 -2.84 -13.29
N TYR A 272 -21.07 -2.92 -12.07
CA TYR A 272 -20.81 -1.76 -11.24
C TYR A 272 -19.60 -0.96 -11.78
N SER A 273 -18.52 -1.67 -12.15
CA SER A 273 -17.32 -1.05 -12.71
C SER A 273 -17.61 -0.56 -14.13
N LYS A 274 -17.48 0.75 -14.36
CA LYS A 274 -17.62 1.33 -15.72
C LYS A 274 -16.37 1.17 -16.54
N GLU A 275 -15.22 1.36 -15.91
CA GLU A 275 -13.87 1.21 -16.49
C GLU A 275 -13.01 0.40 -15.53
N LEU A 276 -12.13 -0.41 -16.09
CA LEU A 276 -11.20 -1.23 -15.32
C LEU A 276 -9.86 -0.52 -15.20
N GLN A 277 -9.44 -0.25 -13.97
CA GLN A 277 -8.11 0.29 -13.66
C GLN A 277 -7.13 -0.80 -13.20
N ASN A 278 -7.67 -1.92 -12.74
CA ASN A 278 -6.94 -3.12 -12.32
C ASN A 278 -7.63 -4.36 -12.91
N PRO A 279 -6.99 -5.53 -12.97
CA PRO A 279 -7.60 -6.77 -13.44
C PRO A 279 -8.68 -7.30 -12.49
N LEU A 280 -9.67 -6.47 -12.20
CA LEU A 280 -10.79 -6.74 -11.29
C LEU A 280 -11.97 -5.86 -11.67
N PHE A 281 -13.16 -6.42 -11.66
CA PHE A 281 -14.40 -5.69 -11.83
C PHE A 281 -15.50 -6.28 -10.94
N ILE A 282 -16.53 -5.49 -10.70
CA ILE A 282 -17.67 -5.86 -9.87
C ILE A 282 -18.93 -5.82 -10.71
N TRP A 283 -19.76 -6.78 -10.45
CA TRP A 283 -21.12 -6.87 -10.99
C TRP A 283 -22.08 -7.27 -9.87
N TYR A 284 -23.35 -6.97 -10.06
CA TYR A 284 -24.43 -7.38 -9.17
C TYR A 284 -25.59 -7.96 -9.97
N MET A 285 -26.43 -8.74 -9.29
CA MET A 285 -27.62 -9.31 -9.91
C MET A 285 -28.67 -8.20 -10.07
N ASN A 286 -29.25 -8.10 -11.25
CA ASN A 286 -30.35 -7.20 -11.48
C ASN A 286 -31.55 -7.63 -10.60
N PRO A 287 -32.12 -6.73 -9.76
CA PRO A 287 -33.21 -7.08 -8.82
C PRO A 287 -34.40 -7.78 -9.43
N GLU A 288 -34.71 -7.58 -10.73
CA GLU A 288 -35.75 -8.28 -11.43
C GLU A 288 -35.56 -9.79 -11.52
N TYR A 289 -34.30 -10.26 -11.39
CA TYR A 289 -33.91 -11.67 -11.47
C TYR A 289 -33.52 -12.27 -10.11
N ASP A 290 -33.51 -11.47 -9.06
CA ASP A 290 -33.24 -11.90 -7.68
C ASP A 290 -34.54 -12.38 -7.04
N LYS A 291 -34.95 -13.64 -7.32
CA LYS A 291 -36.18 -14.28 -6.82
C LYS A 291 -35.88 -15.39 -5.83
#